data_f5ab94a855a67ed81defd9c4d052e202
#
_entry.id   f5ab94a855a67ed81defd9c4d052e202
#
_cell.length_a   1.000
_cell.length_b   1.000
_cell.length_c   1.000
_cell.angle_alpha   90.00
_cell.angle_beta   90.00
_cell.angle_gamma   90.00
#
_symmetry.space_group_name_H-M   'P 1'
#
loop_
_entity.id
_entity.type
_entity.pdbx_description
1 polymer ?
#
loop_
_entity_poly.entity_id
_entity_poly.type
_entity_poly.pdbx_seq_one_letter_code
_entity_poly.pdbx_strand_id
1 'polypeptide(L)'
;MKKVAVMLGVCLLWSILLSGCVGENREGEHEKITYAVCKKNVIPRELRKLIEEEKKEAFHFTYSTKEYTYYVIGYGEQPGQHYKIKVREFTMDESHIYIDTTLIGVTKEEQKEGISYPYLVLKSQFYEKDTVFR
;
A
#
# COMPACT_ATOMS: atom_id res chain seq x y z
N MET A 1 3.73 -25.89 -56.09
CA MET A 1 2.49 -25.21 -55.78
C MET A 1 1.84 -25.66 -54.48
N LYS A 2 1.78 -26.94 -54.16
CA LYS A 2 1.21 -27.43 -52.89
C LYS A 2 1.99 -27.00 -51.65
N LYS A 3 3.31 -26.83 -51.75
CA LYS A 3 4.16 -26.40 -50.63
C LYS A 3 3.94 -24.93 -50.24
N VAL A 4 3.56 -24.08 -51.16
CA VAL A 4 3.30 -22.66 -50.90
C VAL A 4 1.99 -22.47 -50.15
N ALA A 5 0.96 -23.26 -50.45
CA ALA A 5 -0.33 -23.19 -49.74
C ALA A 5 -0.22 -23.65 -48.28
N VAL A 6 0.63 -24.66 -48.02
CA VAL A 6 0.89 -25.14 -46.66
C VAL A 6 1.63 -24.08 -45.83
N MET A 7 2.60 -23.39 -46.43
CA MET A 7 3.31 -22.29 -45.75
C MET A 7 2.41 -21.10 -45.40
N LEU A 8 1.48 -20.75 -46.27
CA LEU A 8 0.50 -19.71 -46.00
C LEU A 8 -0.43 -20.08 -44.82
N GLY A 9 -0.82 -21.35 -44.74
CA GLY A 9 -1.63 -21.84 -43.61
C GLY A 9 -0.89 -21.80 -42.30
N VAL A 10 0.38 -22.12 -42.28
CA VAL A 10 1.20 -22.04 -41.05
C VAL A 10 1.42 -20.61 -40.60
N CYS A 11 1.63 -19.66 -41.51
CA CYS A 11 1.77 -18.25 -41.18
C CYS A 11 0.48 -17.68 -40.61
N LEU A 12 -0.68 -18.06 -41.11
CA LEU A 12 -1.98 -17.64 -40.62
C LEU A 12 -2.24 -18.19 -39.21
N LEU A 13 -1.91 -19.44 -38.94
CA LEU A 13 -2.03 -20.03 -37.61
C LEU A 13 -1.12 -19.35 -36.59
N TRP A 14 0.10 -18.99 -37.00
CA TRP A 14 1.03 -18.28 -36.15
C TRP A 14 0.52 -16.86 -35.79
N SER A 15 -0.07 -16.17 -36.76
CA SER A 15 -0.65 -14.84 -36.53
C SER A 15 -1.78 -14.86 -35.52
N ILE A 16 -2.59 -15.91 -35.53
CA ILE A 16 -3.70 -16.07 -34.56
C ILE A 16 -3.16 -16.32 -33.15
N LEU A 17 -2.08 -17.09 -33.01
CA LEU A 17 -1.44 -17.35 -31.72
C LEU A 17 -0.82 -16.07 -31.11
N LEU A 18 -0.24 -15.21 -31.94
CA LEU A 18 0.32 -13.93 -31.49
C LEU A 18 -0.75 -12.94 -31.03
N SER A 19 -1.91 -12.89 -31.69
CA SER A 19 -2.98 -12.00 -31.28
C SER A 19 -3.66 -12.44 -29.98
N GLY A 20 -3.64 -13.73 -29.63
CA GLY A 20 -4.12 -14.22 -28.35
C GLY A 20 -3.27 -13.82 -27.16
N CYS A 21 -1.97 -13.56 -27.36
CA CYS A 21 -1.09 -13.12 -26.27
C CYS A 21 -1.17 -11.64 -25.95
N VAL A 22 -1.70 -10.82 -26.84
CA VAL A 22 -1.79 -9.36 -26.69
C VAL A 22 -3.09 -8.93 -25.98
N GLY A 23 -4.06 -9.82 -25.88
CA GLY A 23 -5.39 -9.52 -25.34
C GLY A 23 -5.52 -9.53 -23.81
N GLU A 24 -4.48 -9.88 -23.10
CA GLU A 24 -4.49 -9.81 -21.63
C GLU A 24 -4.04 -8.43 -21.14
N ASN A 25 -4.85 -7.45 -21.35
CA ASN A 25 -4.70 -6.18 -20.67
C ASN A 25 -5.13 -6.39 -19.21
N ARG A 26 -4.15 -6.45 -18.35
CA ARG A 26 -4.33 -6.46 -16.91
C ARG A 26 -4.47 -5.05 -16.37
N GLU A 27 -5.29 -4.24 -17.02
CA GLU A 27 -5.62 -2.91 -16.53
C GLU A 27 -6.37 -3.06 -15.20
N GLY A 28 -5.82 -2.44 -14.14
CA GLY A 28 -6.41 -2.45 -12.82
C GLY A 28 -5.90 -3.52 -11.87
N GLU A 29 -4.94 -4.36 -12.26
CA GLU A 29 -4.27 -5.21 -11.30
C GLU A 29 -3.35 -4.39 -10.40
N HIS A 30 -3.62 -4.47 -9.09
CA HIS A 30 -2.80 -3.86 -8.07
C HIS A 30 -1.80 -4.89 -7.54
N GLU A 31 -0.54 -4.55 -7.61
CA GLU A 31 0.54 -5.36 -7.08
C GLU A 31 0.69 -5.10 -5.59
N LYS A 32 0.80 -6.16 -4.79
CA LYS A 32 1.02 -6.03 -3.36
C LYS A 32 2.42 -5.51 -3.07
N ILE A 33 2.52 -4.56 -2.16
CA ILE A 33 3.79 -3.99 -1.71
C ILE A 33 4.26 -4.76 -0.49
N THR A 34 5.52 -5.16 -0.50
CA THR A 34 6.18 -5.71 0.69
C THR A 34 6.56 -4.56 1.62
N TYR A 35 6.13 -4.65 2.87
CA TYR A 35 6.36 -3.60 3.85
C TYR A 35 6.69 -4.17 5.22
N ALA A 36 7.28 -3.32 6.05
CA ALA A 36 7.49 -3.59 7.47
C ALA A 36 6.69 -2.60 8.31
N VAL A 37 6.19 -3.07 9.45
CA VAL A 37 5.59 -2.19 10.46
C VAL A 37 6.71 -1.72 11.38
N CYS A 38 6.88 -0.40 11.50
CA CYS A 38 7.92 0.18 12.33
C CYS A 38 7.46 0.32 13.78
N LYS A 39 8.21 -0.28 14.68
CA LYS A 39 8.04 -0.06 16.12
C LYS A 39 8.61 1.31 16.50
N LYS A 40 8.17 1.88 17.61
CA LYS A 40 8.58 3.22 18.07
C LYS A 40 10.09 3.43 18.09
N ASN A 41 10.85 2.41 18.52
CA ASN A 41 12.30 2.51 18.65
C ASN A 41 13.06 2.53 17.33
N VAL A 42 12.43 2.13 16.21
CA VAL A 42 13.06 2.12 14.89
C VAL A 42 12.54 3.24 13.97
N ILE A 43 11.61 4.05 14.45
CA ILE A 43 11.12 5.21 13.69
C ILE A 43 12.19 6.31 13.75
N PRO A 44 12.59 6.90 12.60
CA PRO A 44 13.54 8.01 12.58
C PRO A 44 13.11 9.16 13.48
N ARG A 45 14.07 9.81 14.09
CA ARG A 45 13.82 10.88 15.08
C ARG A 45 12.97 12.03 14.51
N GLU A 46 13.28 12.48 13.30
CA GLU A 46 12.54 13.55 12.64
C GLU A 46 11.08 13.15 12.43
N LEU A 47 10.86 11.90 12.10
CA LEU A 47 9.52 11.36 11.87
C LEU A 47 8.74 11.27 13.17
N ARG A 48 9.38 10.84 14.26
CA ARG A 48 8.75 10.83 15.58
C ARG A 48 8.29 12.22 16.02
N LYS A 49 9.09 13.22 15.74
CA LYS A 49 8.78 14.61 16.05
C LYS A 49 7.53 15.08 15.30
N LEU A 50 7.44 14.78 14.01
CA LEU A 50 6.25 15.11 13.21
C LEU A 50 5.00 14.42 13.73
N ILE A 51 5.12 13.14 14.12
CA ILE A 51 4.00 12.40 14.71
C ILE A 51 3.52 13.05 16.00
N GLU A 52 4.43 13.44 16.88
CA GLU A 52 4.08 14.11 18.14
C GLU A 52 3.36 15.44 17.92
N GLU A 53 3.70 16.17 16.87
CA GLU A 53 3.04 17.42 16.52
C GLU A 53 1.62 17.20 15.94
N GLU A 54 1.40 16.10 15.22
CA GLU A 54 0.16 15.85 14.47
C GLU A 54 -0.83 14.91 15.16
N LYS A 55 -0.40 14.14 16.15
CA LYS A 55 -1.14 13.01 16.69
C LYS A 55 -2.52 13.27 17.27
N LYS A 56 -2.82 14.52 17.67
CA LYS A 56 -4.11 14.88 18.29
C LYS A 56 -5.28 14.81 17.32
N GLU A 57 -5.01 15.02 16.04
CA GLU A 57 -6.00 14.92 14.97
C GLU A 57 -5.67 13.78 14.04
N ALA A 58 -6.66 13.29 13.30
CA ALA A 58 -6.41 12.29 12.27
C ALA A 58 -5.50 12.88 11.19
N PHE A 59 -4.49 12.14 10.78
CA PHE A 59 -3.51 12.61 9.80
C PHE A 59 -2.92 11.47 9.02
N HIS A 60 -2.34 11.79 7.87
CA HIS A 60 -1.50 10.87 7.13
C HIS A 60 -0.46 11.66 6.34
N PHE A 61 0.71 11.08 6.19
CA PHE A 61 1.74 11.64 5.32
C PHE A 61 2.76 10.57 4.94
N THR A 62 3.59 10.88 3.95
CA THR A 62 4.72 10.05 3.58
C THR A 62 6.02 10.80 3.83
N TYR A 63 7.07 10.05 4.13
CA TYR A 63 8.41 10.56 4.31
C TYR A 63 9.37 9.65 3.55
N SER A 64 10.02 10.17 2.54
CA SER A 64 10.89 9.38 1.67
C SER A 64 12.35 9.74 1.81
N THR A 65 13.19 8.71 1.84
CA THR A 65 14.63 8.81 1.62
C THR A 65 14.91 8.30 0.20
N LYS A 66 16.17 8.22 -0.19
CA LYS A 66 16.54 7.67 -1.51
C LYS A 66 16.21 6.17 -1.63
N GLU A 67 16.19 5.45 -0.50
CA GLU A 67 16.05 4.00 -0.46
C GLU A 67 14.67 3.54 0.00
N TYR A 68 14.03 4.30 0.88
CA TYR A 68 12.80 3.89 1.56
C TYR A 68 11.76 4.98 1.61
N THR A 69 10.52 4.57 1.76
CA THR A 69 9.40 5.46 2.09
C THR A 69 8.73 4.98 3.36
N TYR A 70 8.47 5.92 4.24
CA TYR A 70 7.66 5.71 5.45
C TYR A 70 6.28 6.28 5.19
N TYR A 71 5.27 5.51 5.57
CA TYR A 71 3.87 5.89 5.44
C TYR A 71 3.30 5.98 6.84
N VAL A 72 2.80 7.14 7.22
CA VAL A 72 2.32 7.40 8.57
C VAL A 72 0.83 7.68 8.52
N ILE A 73 0.07 6.93 9.31
CA ILE A 73 -1.38 7.06 9.41
C ILE A 73 -1.72 7.19 10.89
N GLY A 74 -2.37 8.29 11.26
CA GLY A 74 -2.83 8.55 12.61
C GLY A 74 -4.33 8.73 12.66
N TYR A 75 -4.94 8.24 13.73
CA TYR A 75 -6.38 8.28 13.90
C TYR A 75 -6.85 9.38 14.87
N GLY A 76 -5.92 10.19 15.36
CA GLY A 76 -6.24 11.26 16.28
C GLY A 76 -6.53 10.77 17.69
N GLU A 77 -7.06 11.65 18.51
CA GLU A 77 -7.42 11.33 19.88
C GLU A 77 -8.57 10.34 19.94
N GLN A 78 -8.39 9.27 20.71
CA GLN A 78 -9.39 8.24 20.90
C GLN A 78 -9.63 8.02 22.40
N PRO A 79 -10.89 7.81 22.81
CA PRO A 79 -11.18 7.44 24.20
C PRO A 79 -10.70 6.02 24.48
N GLY A 80 -9.99 5.82 25.61
CA GLY A 80 -9.47 4.52 25.98
C GLY A 80 -8.13 4.19 25.35
N GLN A 81 -7.68 2.96 25.55
CA GLN A 81 -6.37 2.47 25.12
C GLN A 81 -6.50 1.12 24.40
N HIS A 82 -5.37 0.60 23.93
CA HIS A 82 -5.28 -0.72 23.28
C HIS A 82 -5.93 -0.83 21.92
N TYR A 83 -5.97 0.26 21.16
CA TYR A 83 -6.39 0.21 19.78
C TYR A 83 -5.33 -0.47 18.92
N LYS A 84 -5.80 -1.16 17.88
CA LYS A 84 -4.94 -1.74 16.83
C LYS A 84 -5.32 -1.13 15.50
N ILE A 85 -4.34 -0.99 14.64
CA ILE A 85 -4.56 -0.52 13.27
C ILE A 85 -4.23 -1.66 12.33
N LYS A 86 -5.23 -2.06 11.54
CA LYS A 86 -5.10 -3.13 10.56
C LYS A 86 -4.88 -2.54 9.18
N VAL A 87 -3.88 -3.03 8.46
CA VAL A 87 -3.68 -2.69 7.06
C VAL A 87 -4.59 -3.59 6.22
N ARG A 88 -5.54 -2.97 5.54
CA ARG A 88 -6.50 -3.66 4.67
C ARG A 88 -5.99 -3.76 3.25
N GLU A 89 -5.31 -2.72 2.77
CA GLU A 89 -4.71 -2.69 1.45
C GLU A 89 -3.38 -1.94 1.52
N PHE A 90 -2.37 -2.49 0.89
CA PHE A 90 -1.12 -1.79 0.61
C PHE A 90 -0.61 -2.30 -0.73
N THR A 91 -1.02 -1.64 -1.78
CA THR A 91 -0.83 -2.06 -3.16
C THR A 91 -0.36 -0.91 -4.02
N MET A 92 0.05 -1.19 -5.24
CA MET A 92 0.38 -0.17 -6.24
C MET A 92 -0.09 -0.60 -7.62
N ASP A 93 -0.39 0.37 -8.45
CA ASP A 93 -0.54 0.21 -9.88
C ASP A 93 0.62 0.93 -10.60
N GLU A 94 0.47 1.23 -11.87
CA GLU A 94 1.50 1.93 -12.65
C GLU A 94 1.77 3.35 -12.17
N SER A 95 0.80 4.01 -11.57
CA SER A 95 0.85 5.45 -11.26
C SER A 95 0.75 5.79 -9.78
N HIS A 96 0.15 4.95 -8.96
CA HIS A 96 -0.14 5.26 -7.56
C HIS A 96 0.14 4.10 -6.61
N ILE A 97 0.36 4.46 -5.35
CA ILE A 97 0.38 3.54 -4.21
C ILE A 97 -0.93 3.75 -3.47
N TYR A 98 -1.58 2.66 -3.05
CA TYR A 98 -2.85 2.69 -2.32
C TYR A 98 -2.69 2.08 -0.95
N ILE A 99 -3.09 2.83 0.07
CA ILE A 99 -3.09 2.36 1.46
C ILE A 99 -4.49 2.51 2.03
N ASP A 100 -5.00 1.43 2.58
CA ASP A 100 -6.24 1.43 3.32
C ASP A 100 -6.01 0.75 4.66
N THR A 101 -6.40 1.43 5.73
CA THR A 101 -6.27 0.93 7.10
C THR A 101 -7.59 1.05 7.83
N THR A 102 -7.73 0.30 8.91
CA THR A 102 -8.88 0.42 9.80
C THR A 102 -8.43 0.38 11.25
N LEU A 103 -9.09 1.19 12.06
CA LEU A 103 -8.87 1.21 13.51
C LEU A 103 -9.74 0.17 14.17
N ILE A 104 -9.15 -0.67 15.00
CA ILE A 104 -9.85 -1.71 15.76
C ILE A 104 -9.74 -1.37 17.23
N GLY A 105 -10.88 -1.12 17.86
CA GLY A 105 -10.94 -0.94 19.30
C GLY A 105 -11.05 -2.29 20.02
N VAL A 106 -10.85 -2.25 21.31
CA VAL A 106 -11.08 -3.38 22.21
C VAL A 106 -12.49 -3.30 22.80
N THR A 107 -12.96 -4.41 23.37
CA THR A 107 -14.25 -4.43 24.07
C THR A 107 -14.23 -3.46 25.26
N LYS A 108 -15.42 -3.03 25.70
CA LYS A 108 -15.55 -2.14 26.87
C LYS A 108 -14.89 -2.72 28.12
N GLU A 109 -14.89 -4.04 28.28
CA GLU A 109 -14.28 -4.74 29.40
C GLU A 109 -12.75 -4.69 29.36
N GLU A 110 -12.16 -4.68 28.17
CA GLU A 110 -10.71 -4.60 27.96
C GLU A 110 -10.22 -3.15 27.83
N GLN A 111 -11.12 -2.21 27.63
CA GLN A 111 -10.80 -0.82 27.44
C GLN A 111 -10.36 -0.19 28.76
N LYS A 112 -9.13 0.32 28.81
CA LYS A 112 -8.65 1.09 29.93
C LYS A 112 -9.11 2.55 29.79
N GLU A 113 -9.35 3.19 30.93
CA GLU A 113 -9.67 4.62 30.97
C GLU A 113 -8.51 5.44 30.43
N GLY A 114 -8.82 6.63 29.97
CA GLY A 114 -7.85 7.60 29.48
C GLY A 114 -8.03 7.90 28.00
N ILE A 115 -6.97 8.41 27.43
CA ILE A 115 -6.93 8.86 26.04
C ILE A 115 -5.71 8.23 25.38
N SER A 116 -5.84 7.88 24.12
CA SER A 116 -4.72 7.41 23.31
C SER A 116 -4.71 8.08 21.95
N TYR A 117 -3.57 8.01 21.28
CA TYR A 117 -3.35 8.59 19.95
C TYR A 117 -2.80 7.51 19.03
N PRO A 118 -3.67 6.61 18.53
CA PRO A 118 -3.20 5.49 17.70
C PRO A 118 -2.60 5.98 16.38
N TYR A 119 -1.45 5.46 16.04
CA TYR A 119 -0.83 5.70 14.74
C TYR A 119 -0.06 4.48 14.28
N LEU A 120 0.15 4.39 12.98
CA LEU A 120 0.87 3.30 12.33
C LEU A 120 1.95 3.88 11.41
N VAL A 121 3.13 3.29 11.45
CA VAL A 121 4.22 3.65 10.55
C VAL A 121 4.59 2.40 9.76
N LEU A 122 4.44 2.48 8.45
CA LEU A 122 4.85 1.44 7.51
C LEU A 122 6.09 1.89 6.75
N LYS A 123 6.94 0.95 6.42
CA LYS A 123 8.16 1.20 5.66
C LYS A 123 8.23 0.26 4.47
N SER A 124 8.43 0.83 3.29
CA SER A 124 8.69 0.07 2.07
C SER A 124 9.93 0.61 1.36
N GLN A 125 10.39 -0.09 0.35
CA GLN A 125 11.36 0.50 -0.56
C GLN A 125 10.74 1.72 -1.24
N PHE A 126 11.57 2.61 -1.73
CA PHE A 126 11.12 3.80 -2.44
C PHE A 126 10.51 3.44 -3.80
N TYR A 127 9.34 4.02 -4.07
CA TYR A 127 8.69 3.97 -5.38
C TYR A 127 8.38 5.40 -5.80
N GLU A 128 8.72 5.76 -7.01
CA GLU A 128 8.43 7.09 -7.57
C GLU A 128 6.96 7.16 -8.01
N LYS A 129 6.06 7.15 -7.03
CA LYS A 129 4.61 7.16 -7.23
C LYS A 129 3.95 7.95 -6.12
N ASP A 130 2.86 8.60 -6.44
CA ASP A 130 2.04 9.28 -5.44
C ASP A 130 1.25 8.26 -4.61
N THR A 131 1.03 8.59 -3.35
CA THR A 131 0.30 7.72 -2.42
C THR A 131 -1.12 8.23 -2.23
N VAL A 132 -2.07 7.32 -2.35
CA VAL A 132 -3.48 7.55 -2.08
C VAL A 132 -3.84 6.85 -0.77
N PHE A 133 -4.23 7.61 0.22
CA PHE A 133 -4.72 7.08 1.50
C PHE A 133 -6.25 7.00 1.42
N ARG A 134 -6.77 5.81 1.72
CA ARG A 134 -8.20 5.51 1.65
C ARG A 134 -8.82 5.33 3.02
#